data_7ea7eb66ddc9ccd93811e32754975817
#
_entry.id   7ea7eb66ddc9ccd93811e32754975817
#
_cell.length_a   1.000
_cell.length_b   1.000
_cell.length_c   1.000
_cell.angle_alpha   90.00
_cell.angle_beta   90.00
_cell.angle_gamma   90.00
#
_symmetry.space_group_name_H-M   'P 1'
#
loop_
_entity.id
_entity.type
_entity.pdbx_description
1 polymer ?
#
loop_
_entity_poly.entity_id
_entity_poly.type
_entity_poly.pdbx_seq_one_letter_code
_entity_poly.pdbx_strand_id
1 'polypeptide(L)'
;RGCSGVKYWMHNNMITIEGKKMGKSLGNFITLPELFAGKHEKLAQAYTPMTVRFFILQAHYRGTLDFSNEALQAAEKGLKRIMQAAKDLRSLASAAGVSSAPALAYGEFTSAVAPAEAVASNAEVRALVEAVYEALCDDLNTPVALSQIFDAVRIINTAKDRKLTLDKSDWQALTDLFDNIVFGVLGLRDEESESGKAVKTIDGLMQMVLEQRKAAKAAKDWTTSDRIRDDLKALGIQIKDGKDGTEWTLE
;
A
#
# COMPACT_ATOMS: atom_id res chain seq x y z
N ARG A 1 24.98 -28.22 -17.62
CA ARG A 1 24.70 -26.81 -17.38
C ARG A 1 24.24 -26.75 -15.91
N GLY A 2 25.14 -26.35 -15.00
CA GLY A 2 25.01 -26.47 -13.55
C GLY A 2 23.95 -25.56 -12.90
N CYS A 3 22.67 -25.72 -13.24
CA CYS A 3 21.60 -25.14 -12.46
C CYS A 3 21.36 -26.02 -11.24
N SER A 4 21.68 -25.54 -10.05
CA SER A 4 21.17 -26.14 -8.82
C SER A 4 19.66 -26.14 -8.88
N GLY A 5 19.01 -27.26 -8.58
CA GLY A 5 17.56 -27.38 -8.54
C GLY A 5 16.93 -26.38 -7.54
N VAL A 6 15.60 -26.30 -7.53
CA VAL A 6 14.84 -25.47 -6.60
C VAL A 6 15.20 -25.87 -5.17
N LYS A 7 15.66 -24.90 -4.36
CA LYS A 7 16.04 -25.13 -2.96
C LYS A 7 14.82 -25.21 -2.03
N TYR A 8 13.79 -24.41 -2.34
CA TYR A 8 12.59 -24.31 -1.54
C TYR A 8 11.37 -24.46 -2.44
N TRP A 9 10.41 -25.26 -2.02
CA TRP A 9 9.17 -25.51 -2.75
C TRP A 9 7.98 -25.16 -1.85
N MET A 10 7.20 -24.18 -2.26
CA MET A 10 6.05 -23.71 -1.50
C MET A 10 4.77 -23.90 -2.32
N HIS A 11 3.73 -24.41 -1.69
CA HIS A 11 2.41 -24.55 -2.29
C HIS A 11 1.40 -23.78 -1.46
N ASN A 12 0.61 -22.94 -2.12
CA ASN A 12 -0.58 -22.34 -1.53
C ASN A 12 -1.80 -23.24 -1.74
N ASN A 13 -2.82 -23.03 -0.93
CA ASN A 13 -4.11 -23.71 -1.07
C ASN A 13 -5.00 -22.99 -2.09
N MET A 14 -6.22 -23.52 -2.28
CA MET A 14 -7.17 -22.97 -3.26
C MET A 14 -7.89 -21.72 -2.75
N ILE A 15 -8.40 -20.95 -3.70
CA ILE A 15 -9.35 -19.85 -3.44
C ILE A 15 -10.77 -20.38 -3.65
N THR A 16 -11.64 -20.06 -2.71
CA THR A 16 -13.09 -20.29 -2.80
C THR A 16 -13.84 -18.97 -2.91
N ILE A 17 -15.06 -19.02 -3.40
CA ILE A 17 -16.01 -17.90 -3.41
C ILE A 17 -17.27 -18.42 -2.76
N GLU A 18 -17.65 -17.82 -1.62
CA GLU A 18 -18.81 -18.26 -0.83
C GLU A 18 -18.74 -19.77 -0.52
N GLY A 19 -17.56 -20.25 -0.12
CA GLY A 19 -17.31 -21.66 0.20
C GLY A 19 -17.23 -22.62 -0.99
N LYS A 20 -17.43 -22.15 -2.23
CA LYS A 20 -17.35 -22.95 -3.44
C LYS A 20 -16.03 -22.73 -4.17
N LYS A 21 -15.43 -23.79 -4.70
CA LYS A 21 -14.20 -23.69 -5.50
C LYS A 21 -14.38 -22.67 -6.62
N MET A 22 -13.44 -21.73 -6.77
CA MET A 22 -13.40 -20.81 -7.89
C MET A 22 -12.98 -21.56 -9.16
N GLY A 23 -13.72 -21.40 -10.25
CA GLY A 23 -13.41 -22.04 -11.52
C GLY A 23 -14.17 -21.44 -12.71
N LYS A 24 -13.50 -21.35 -13.85
CA LYS A 24 -14.12 -20.82 -15.09
C LYS A 24 -15.36 -21.63 -15.51
N SER A 25 -15.31 -22.95 -15.40
CA SER A 25 -16.43 -23.84 -15.72
C SER A 25 -17.61 -23.71 -14.75
N LEU A 26 -17.42 -23.09 -13.60
CA LEU A 26 -18.46 -22.86 -12.59
C LEU A 26 -19.10 -21.48 -12.69
N GLY A 27 -18.63 -20.63 -13.63
CA GLY A 27 -19.15 -19.27 -13.82
C GLY A 27 -18.87 -18.32 -12.66
N ASN A 28 -18.02 -18.71 -11.69
CA ASN A 28 -17.71 -17.89 -10.53
C ASN A 28 -16.24 -17.39 -10.50
N PHE A 29 -15.60 -17.37 -11.66
CA PHE A 29 -14.20 -16.95 -11.78
C PHE A 29 -14.11 -15.43 -11.92
N ILE A 30 -13.46 -14.79 -10.96
CA ILE A 30 -13.21 -13.33 -10.96
C ILE A 30 -11.76 -13.10 -11.37
N THR A 31 -11.56 -12.31 -12.43
CA THR A 31 -10.21 -11.89 -12.85
C THR A 31 -9.74 -10.67 -12.05
N LEU A 32 -8.42 -10.48 -11.94
CA LEU A 32 -7.88 -9.28 -11.29
C LEU A 32 -8.35 -7.96 -11.93
N PRO A 33 -8.41 -7.81 -13.27
CA PRO A 33 -8.98 -6.60 -13.89
C PRO A 33 -10.44 -6.36 -13.49
N GLU A 34 -11.28 -7.39 -13.44
CA GLU A 34 -12.67 -7.27 -12.99
C GLU A 34 -12.75 -6.86 -11.52
N LEU A 35 -11.90 -7.45 -10.68
CA LEU A 35 -11.81 -7.15 -9.26
C LEU A 35 -11.43 -5.68 -9.01
N PHE A 36 -10.42 -5.19 -9.73
CA PHE A 36 -9.95 -3.81 -9.58
C PHE A 36 -10.91 -2.79 -10.22
N ALA A 37 -11.63 -3.18 -11.27
CA ALA A 37 -12.64 -2.34 -11.90
C ALA A 37 -14.03 -2.42 -11.23
N GLY A 38 -14.25 -3.38 -10.32
CA GLY A 38 -15.56 -3.66 -9.73
C GLY A 38 -16.59 -4.15 -10.76
N LYS A 39 -16.16 -4.75 -11.88
CA LYS A 39 -17.01 -5.14 -13.01
C LYS A 39 -17.33 -6.62 -13.01
N HIS A 40 -17.84 -7.14 -11.89
CA HIS A 40 -18.31 -8.52 -11.81
C HIS A 40 -19.54 -8.59 -10.92
N GLU A 41 -20.53 -9.41 -11.27
CA GLU A 41 -21.84 -9.51 -10.56
C GLU A 41 -21.72 -9.85 -9.07
N LYS A 42 -20.64 -10.57 -8.70
CA LYS A 42 -20.34 -10.95 -7.30
C LYS A 42 -19.57 -9.92 -6.52
N LEU A 43 -19.23 -8.78 -7.10
CA LEU A 43 -18.50 -7.70 -6.47
C LEU A 43 -19.44 -6.55 -6.12
N ALA A 44 -19.41 -6.10 -4.87
CA ALA A 44 -20.18 -4.94 -4.43
C ALA A 44 -19.56 -3.61 -4.88
N GLN A 45 -18.24 -3.61 -5.09
CA GLN A 45 -17.45 -2.42 -5.46
C GLN A 45 -16.12 -2.80 -6.09
N ALA A 46 -15.39 -1.81 -6.61
CA ALA A 46 -14.00 -1.94 -6.96
C ALA A 46 -13.12 -2.04 -5.70
N TYR A 47 -12.10 -2.89 -5.75
CA TYR A 47 -11.13 -3.03 -4.66
C TYR A 47 -9.73 -2.70 -5.15
N THR A 48 -8.97 -1.99 -4.34
CA THR A 48 -7.59 -1.62 -4.70
C THR A 48 -6.65 -2.83 -4.62
N PRO A 49 -5.54 -2.84 -5.37
CA PRO A 49 -4.54 -3.91 -5.28
C PRO A 49 -4.02 -4.13 -3.86
N MET A 50 -3.85 -3.07 -3.06
CA MET A 50 -3.40 -3.19 -1.66
C MET A 50 -4.47 -3.80 -0.76
N THR A 51 -5.75 -3.50 -0.97
CA THR A 51 -6.85 -4.16 -0.26
C THR A 51 -6.84 -5.67 -0.51
N VAL A 52 -6.68 -6.07 -1.77
CA VAL A 52 -6.62 -7.49 -2.15
C VAL A 52 -5.36 -8.16 -1.57
N ARG A 53 -4.20 -7.49 -1.64
CA ARG A 53 -2.97 -7.98 -1.03
C ARG A 53 -3.14 -8.18 0.47
N PHE A 54 -3.69 -7.20 1.17
CA PHE A 54 -3.93 -7.28 2.60
C PHE A 54 -4.92 -8.40 2.95
N PHE A 55 -5.99 -8.56 2.18
CA PHE A 55 -6.94 -9.66 2.32
C PHE A 55 -6.25 -11.03 2.21
N ILE A 56 -5.37 -11.24 1.21
CA ILE A 56 -4.63 -12.49 1.04
C ILE A 56 -3.71 -12.75 2.24
N LEU A 57 -3.04 -11.71 2.77
CA LEU A 57 -2.14 -11.83 3.90
C LEU A 57 -2.86 -12.18 5.22
N GLN A 58 -4.18 -11.97 5.32
CA GLN A 58 -4.97 -12.36 6.49
C GLN A 58 -5.21 -13.87 6.59
N ALA A 59 -4.93 -14.62 5.55
CA ALA A 59 -4.98 -16.07 5.55
C ALA A 59 -3.58 -16.67 5.50
N HIS A 60 -3.36 -17.76 6.23
CA HIS A 60 -2.13 -18.53 6.08
C HIS A 60 -2.10 -19.16 4.67
N TYR A 61 -0.97 -19.13 3.97
CA TYR A 61 -0.86 -19.56 2.58
C TYR A 61 -1.26 -21.03 2.35
N ARG A 62 -1.17 -21.88 3.38
CA ARG A 62 -1.64 -23.28 3.34
C ARG A 62 -3.14 -23.42 3.59
N GLY A 63 -3.80 -22.36 4.09
CA GLY A 63 -5.22 -22.35 4.33
C GLY A 63 -6.03 -22.03 3.08
N THR A 64 -7.30 -22.42 3.06
CA THR A 64 -8.23 -22.00 2.00
C THR A 64 -8.56 -20.53 2.18
N LEU A 65 -8.47 -19.74 1.12
CA LEU A 65 -8.86 -18.34 1.10
C LEU A 65 -10.27 -18.22 0.54
N ASP A 66 -11.25 -17.87 1.39
CA ASP A 66 -12.63 -17.66 0.94
C ASP A 66 -12.88 -16.21 0.60
N PHE A 67 -13.25 -15.98 -0.65
CA PHE A 67 -13.42 -14.66 -1.22
C PHE A 67 -14.87 -14.21 -1.06
N SER A 68 -15.09 -13.17 -0.25
CA SER A 68 -16.40 -12.55 -0.09
C SER A 68 -16.29 -11.02 -0.02
N ASN A 69 -17.38 -10.32 -0.34
CA ASN A 69 -17.42 -8.86 -0.25
C ASN A 69 -17.20 -8.36 1.17
N GLU A 70 -17.79 -9.04 2.16
CA GLU A 70 -17.66 -8.69 3.57
C GLU A 70 -16.21 -8.79 4.02
N ALA A 71 -15.51 -9.86 3.62
CA ALA A 71 -14.11 -10.06 3.95
C ALA A 71 -13.21 -9.00 3.28
N LEU A 72 -13.47 -8.66 2.02
CA LEU A 72 -12.73 -7.60 1.32
C LEU A 72 -12.97 -6.22 1.92
N GLN A 73 -14.20 -5.89 2.29
CA GLN A 73 -14.53 -4.62 2.97
C GLN A 73 -13.90 -4.55 4.36
N ALA A 74 -13.87 -5.67 5.10
CA ALA A 74 -13.18 -5.75 6.38
C ALA A 74 -11.66 -5.56 6.20
N ALA A 75 -11.08 -6.16 5.17
CA ALA A 75 -9.67 -5.99 4.82
C ALA A 75 -9.34 -4.54 4.47
N GLU A 76 -10.17 -3.87 3.67
CA GLU A 76 -10.02 -2.45 3.34
C GLU A 76 -9.99 -1.57 4.59
N LYS A 77 -10.95 -1.78 5.50
CA LYS A 77 -10.99 -1.05 6.78
C LYS A 77 -9.77 -1.34 7.65
N GLY A 78 -9.32 -2.59 7.70
CA GLY A 78 -8.12 -3.01 8.42
C GLY A 78 -6.86 -2.34 7.88
N LEU A 79 -6.68 -2.37 6.56
CA LEU A 79 -5.56 -1.71 5.89
C LEU A 79 -5.54 -0.20 6.17
N LYS A 80 -6.67 0.49 6.03
CA LYS A 80 -6.79 1.93 6.34
C LYS A 80 -6.39 2.26 7.77
N ARG A 81 -6.74 1.39 8.74
CA ARG A 81 -6.34 1.57 10.14
C ARG A 81 -4.82 1.45 10.32
N ILE A 82 -4.17 0.48 9.68
CA ILE A 82 -2.71 0.31 9.73
C ILE A 82 -2.03 1.53 9.08
N MET A 83 -2.50 1.98 7.91
CA MET A 83 -1.92 3.13 7.22
C MET A 83 -2.08 4.43 8.01
N GLN A 84 -3.22 4.61 8.69
CA GLN A 84 -3.42 5.76 9.57
C GLN A 84 -2.48 5.71 10.78
N ALA A 85 -2.33 4.55 11.42
CA ALA A 85 -1.39 4.38 12.53
C ALA A 85 0.06 4.62 12.10
N ALA A 86 0.44 4.24 10.88
CA ALA A 86 1.76 4.53 10.34
C ALA A 86 2.00 6.05 10.16
N LYS A 87 0.99 6.81 9.74
CA LYS A 87 1.08 8.28 9.68
C LYS A 87 1.24 8.90 11.07
N ASP A 88 0.45 8.43 12.03
CA ASP A 88 0.50 8.89 13.42
C ASP A 88 1.84 8.54 14.05
N LEU A 89 2.34 7.32 13.85
CA LEU A 89 3.66 6.86 14.29
C LEU A 89 4.78 7.78 13.79
N ARG A 90 4.82 8.07 12.49
CA ARG A 90 5.85 8.96 11.91
C ARG A 90 5.83 10.35 12.55
N SER A 91 4.64 10.90 12.79
CA SER A 91 4.49 12.20 13.43
C SER A 91 4.98 12.18 14.89
N LEU A 92 4.60 11.16 15.67
CA LEU A 92 4.96 11.04 17.09
C LEU A 92 6.45 10.70 17.25
N ALA A 93 6.98 9.79 16.45
CA ALA A 93 8.39 9.40 16.45
C ALA A 93 9.30 10.58 16.07
N SER A 94 8.91 11.38 15.06
CA SER A 94 9.63 12.61 14.70
C SER A 94 9.64 13.62 15.84
N ALA A 95 8.54 13.80 16.55
CA ALA A 95 8.45 14.66 17.73
C ALA A 95 9.35 14.15 18.89
N ALA A 96 9.58 12.84 18.98
CA ALA A 96 10.48 12.20 19.93
C ALA A 96 11.96 12.19 19.47
N GLY A 97 12.27 12.78 18.32
CA GLY A 97 13.62 12.83 17.75
C GLY A 97 14.09 11.53 17.14
N VAL A 98 13.16 10.68 16.70
CA VAL A 98 13.44 9.49 15.89
C VAL A 98 13.43 9.88 14.42
N SER A 99 14.47 9.50 13.68
CA SER A 99 14.55 9.64 12.22
C SER A 99 14.12 8.33 11.60
N SER A 100 13.08 8.36 10.75
CA SER A 100 12.77 7.18 9.92
C SER A 100 13.88 7.02 8.88
N ALA A 101 14.42 5.83 8.75
CA ALA A 101 15.21 5.49 7.58
C ALA A 101 14.31 5.59 6.33
N PRO A 102 14.84 5.97 5.15
CA PRO A 102 14.08 5.90 3.93
C PRO A 102 13.61 4.45 3.76
N ALA A 103 12.31 4.26 3.53
CA ALA A 103 11.75 2.93 3.28
C ALA A 103 12.61 2.23 2.22
N LEU A 104 13.09 1.03 2.55
CA LEU A 104 13.91 0.23 1.63
C LEU A 104 13.17 0.11 0.30
N ALA A 105 13.85 0.43 -0.79
CA ALA A 105 13.30 0.25 -2.12
C ALA A 105 12.97 -1.23 -2.32
N TYR A 106 11.84 -1.51 -2.97
CA TYR A 106 11.37 -2.87 -3.23
C TYR A 106 12.51 -3.71 -3.88
N GLY A 107 13.00 -4.71 -3.17
CA GLY A 107 14.08 -5.59 -3.64
C GLY A 107 15.45 -5.38 -2.98
N GLU A 108 15.67 -4.32 -2.23
CA GLU A 108 16.89 -4.13 -1.43
C GLU A 108 16.74 -4.78 -0.05
N PHE A 109 16.69 -6.11 -0.02
CA PHE A 109 16.89 -6.87 1.20
C PHE A 109 18.39 -6.83 1.54
N THR A 110 18.79 -5.86 2.33
CA THR A 110 20.08 -5.95 3.02
C THR A 110 19.95 -7.00 4.12
N SER A 111 21.01 -7.78 4.35
CA SER A 111 21.13 -8.79 5.40
C SER A 111 20.98 -8.24 6.84
N ALA A 112 20.56 -7.01 6.98
CA ALA A 112 20.33 -6.29 8.22
C ALA A 112 18.89 -6.40 8.78
N VAL A 113 18.10 -7.38 8.33
CA VAL A 113 16.86 -7.78 9.01
C VAL A 113 17.20 -8.81 10.12
N ALA A 114 18.29 -8.58 10.82
CA ALA A 114 18.37 -9.03 12.19
C ALA A 114 17.39 -8.14 12.99
N PRO A 115 16.62 -8.68 13.96
CA PRO A 115 15.95 -7.81 14.89
C PRO A 115 17.00 -6.84 15.39
N ALA A 116 16.88 -5.57 14.99
CA ALA A 116 17.75 -4.56 15.58
C ALA A 116 17.57 -4.77 17.07
N GLU A 117 18.68 -4.95 17.78
CA GLU A 117 18.72 -4.93 19.25
C GLU A 117 18.36 -3.52 19.75
N ALA A 118 17.42 -2.86 19.11
CA ALA A 118 16.73 -1.72 19.63
C ALA A 118 15.88 -2.26 20.78
N VAL A 119 16.54 -2.44 21.90
CA VAL A 119 15.92 -2.88 23.15
C VAL A 119 14.89 -1.83 23.51
N ALA A 120 13.66 -2.01 23.03
CA ALA A 120 12.53 -1.21 23.48
C ALA A 120 12.51 -1.28 25.00
N SER A 121 12.41 -0.14 25.68
CA SER A 121 12.38 -0.08 27.14
C SER A 121 11.05 -0.62 27.65
N ASN A 122 9.97 -0.40 26.91
CA ASN A 122 8.65 -0.90 27.21
C ASN A 122 8.55 -2.40 26.88
N ALA A 123 8.26 -3.23 27.91
CA ALA A 123 8.18 -4.67 27.76
C ALA A 123 7.08 -5.13 26.80
N GLU A 124 5.96 -4.40 26.70
CA GLU A 124 4.85 -4.71 25.78
C GLU A 124 5.29 -4.47 24.32
N VAL A 125 5.99 -3.37 24.04
CA VAL A 125 6.52 -3.07 22.70
C VAL A 125 7.55 -4.13 22.29
N ARG A 126 8.45 -4.51 23.20
CA ARG A 126 9.47 -5.54 22.94
C ARG A 126 8.84 -6.88 22.59
N ALA A 127 7.95 -7.37 23.48
CA ALA A 127 7.27 -8.65 23.27
C ALA A 127 6.47 -8.69 21.96
N LEU A 128 5.83 -7.58 21.61
CA LEU A 128 5.09 -7.46 20.36
C LEU A 128 6.00 -7.54 19.14
N VAL A 129 7.14 -6.83 19.13
CA VAL A 129 8.10 -6.89 18.03
C VAL A 129 8.64 -8.30 17.87
N GLU A 130 9.05 -8.95 18.96
CA GLU A 130 9.51 -10.35 18.96
C GLU A 130 8.44 -11.28 18.40
N ALA A 131 7.19 -11.17 18.83
CA ALA A 131 6.09 -12.01 18.37
C ALA A 131 5.79 -11.87 16.87
N VAL A 132 5.97 -10.67 16.28
CA VAL A 132 5.84 -10.47 14.82
C VAL A 132 6.92 -11.26 14.07
N TYR A 133 8.19 -11.18 14.51
CA TYR A 133 9.28 -11.91 13.89
C TYR A 133 9.12 -13.42 14.07
N GLU A 134 8.76 -13.88 15.26
CA GLU A 134 8.48 -15.30 15.53
C GLU A 134 7.39 -15.84 14.62
N ALA A 135 6.28 -15.11 14.45
CA ALA A 135 5.19 -15.50 13.56
C ALA A 135 5.65 -15.63 12.09
N LEU A 136 6.50 -14.72 11.61
CA LEU A 136 7.03 -14.80 10.25
C LEU A 136 8.07 -15.92 10.09
N CYS A 137 8.82 -16.24 11.15
CA CYS A 137 9.75 -17.38 11.17
C CYS A 137 9.02 -18.72 11.31
N ASP A 138 7.81 -18.73 11.86
CA ASP A 138 6.94 -19.91 11.96
C ASP A 138 6.11 -20.07 10.67
N ASP A 139 6.75 -20.60 9.63
CA ASP A 139 6.14 -20.93 8.34
C ASP A 139 5.40 -19.74 7.67
N LEU A 140 5.93 -18.55 7.79
CA LEU A 140 5.36 -17.30 7.24
C LEU A 140 3.91 -17.07 7.70
N ASN A 141 3.67 -17.19 8.99
CA ASN A 141 2.35 -17.05 9.59
C ASN A 141 1.88 -15.59 9.60
N THR A 142 1.55 -15.09 8.41
CA THR A 142 1.12 -13.69 8.22
C THR A 142 -0.14 -13.31 9.00
N PRO A 143 -1.15 -14.20 9.21
CA PRO A 143 -2.30 -13.86 10.05
C PRO A 143 -1.90 -13.51 11.49
N VAL A 144 -1.00 -14.29 12.09
CA VAL A 144 -0.51 -14.03 13.46
C VAL A 144 0.32 -12.76 13.48
N ALA A 145 1.23 -12.58 12.53
CA ALA A 145 2.01 -11.34 12.41
C ALA A 145 1.10 -10.10 12.29
N LEU A 146 0.05 -10.15 11.46
CA LEU A 146 -0.92 -9.07 11.32
C LEU A 146 -1.70 -8.80 12.60
N SER A 147 -2.04 -9.84 13.38
CA SER A 147 -2.67 -9.65 14.69
C SER A 147 -1.78 -8.82 15.61
N GLN A 148 -0.49 -9.14 15.70
CA GLN A 148 0.48 -8.36 16.48
C GLN A 148 0.66 -6.93 15.96
N ILE A 149 0.63 -6.73 14.62
CA ILE A 149 0.65 -5.39 14.04
C ILE A 149 -0.58 -4.57 14.46
N PHE A 150 -1.76 -5.18 14.59
CA PHE A 150 -2.92 -4.49 15.15
C PHE A 150 -2.76 -4.14 16.64
N ASP A 151 -2.03 -4.94 17.42
CA ASP A 151 -1.66 -4.56 18.77
C ASP A 151 -0.69 -3.37 18.78
N ALA A 152 0.27 -3.31 17.84
CA ALA A 152 1.09 -2.11 17.63
C ALA A 152 0.23 -0.88 17.31
N VAL A 153 -0.76 -1.02 16.43
CA VAL A 153 -1.73 0.06 16.13
C VAL A 153 -2.44 0.53 17.40
N ARG A 154 -2.83 -0.39 18.28
CA ARG A 154 -3.47 -0.06 19.58
C ARG A 154 -2.51 0.72 20.48
N ILE A 155 -1.26 0.31 20.59
CA ILE A 155 -0.23 1.00 21.38
C ILE A 155 -0.01 2.42 20.85
N ILE A 156 0.16 2.59 19.52
CA ILE A 156 0.34 3.90 18.88
C ILE A 156 -0.84 4.82 19.19
N ASN A 157 -2.08 4.33 19.04
CA ASN A 157 -3.28 5.10 19.33
C ASN A 157 -3.38 5.48 20.81
N THR A 158 -3.02 4.57 21.73
CA THR A 158 -3.03 4.83 23.17
C THR A 158 -2.00 5.90 23.55
N ALA A 159 -0.83 5.87 22.92
CA ALA A 159 0.20 6.90 23.10
C ALA A 159 -0.20 8.24 22.49
N LYS A 160 -0.85 8.23 21.31
CA LYS A 160 -1.44 9.43 20.69
C LYS A 160 -2.46 10.11 21.60
N ASP A 161 -3.29 9.33 22.29
CA ASP A 161 -4.27 9.81 23.27
C ASP A 161 -3.61 10.23 24.60
N ARG A 162 -2.28 10.20 24.72
CA ARG A 162 -1.51 10.53 25.92
C ARG A 162 -1.83 9.64 27.15
N LYS A 163 -2.35 8.44 26.91
CA LYS A 163 -2.65 7.45 27.95
C LYS A 163 -1.47 6.49 28.22
N LEU A 164 -0.49 6.49 27.31
CA LEU A 164 0.75 5.71 27.40
C LEU A 164 1.91 6.62 27.03
N THR A 165 2.97 6.59 27.84
CA THR A 165 4.21 7.29 27.53
C THR A 165 5.21 6.28 26.99
N LEU A 166 5.74 6.54 25.82
CA LEU A 166 6.80 5.76 25.17
C LEU A 166 8.05 6.62 25.10
N ASP A 167 9.20 6.00 25.29
CA ASP A 167 10.47 6.67 25.11
C ASP A 167 10.98 6.60 23.65
N LYS A 168 12.15 7.18 23.41
CA LYS A 168 12.75 7.22 22.07
C LYS A 168 13.03 5.82 21.52
N SER A 169 13.45 4.87 22.38
CA SER A 169 13.77 3.51 21.94
C SER A 169 12.52 2.74 21.54
N ASP A 170 11.40 2.96 22.23
CA ASP A 170 10.11 2.37 21.89
C ASP A 170 9.59 2.88 20.53
N TRP A 171 9.68 4.20 20.34
CA TRP A 171 9.32 4.81 19.04
C TRP A 171 10.20 4.30 17.90
N GLN A 172 11.51 4.12 18.15
CA GLN A 172 12.42 3.56 17.15
C GLN A 172 12.02 2.12 16.81
N ALA A 173 11.78 1.27 17.81
CA ALA A 173 11.40 -0.13 17.61
C ALA A 173 10.08 -0.26 16.80
N LEU A 174 9.07 0.57 17.11
CA LEU A 174 7.83 0.60 16.35
C LEU A 174 8.04 1.11 14.91
N THR A 175 8.90 2.12 14.72
CA THR A 175 9.22 2.64 13.39
C THR A 175 9.91 1.58 12.55
N ASP A 176 10.91 0.90 13.12
CA ASP A 176 11.64 -0.18 12.45
C ASP A 176 10.73 -1.37 12.11
N LEU A 177 9.79 -1.70 13.01
CA LEU A 177 8.77 -2.73 12.75
C LEU A 177 7.92 -2.37 11.53
N PHE A 178 7.41 -1.13 11.46
CA PHE A 178 6.58 -0.70 10.34
C PHE A 178 7.38 -0.62 9.04
N ASP A 179 8.57 -0.01 9.05
CA ASP A 179 9.39 0.17 7.87
C ASP A 179 9.87 -1.18 7.32
N ASN A 180 10.38 -2.08 8.18
CA ASN A 180 10.92 -3.37 7.74
C ASN A 180 9.82 -4.40 7.46
N ILE A 181 8.82 -4.54 8.32
CA ILE A 181 7.82 -5.60 8.19
C ILE A 181 6.61 -5.14 7.41
N VAL A 182 5.92 -4.07 7.84
CA VAL A 182 4.68 -3.65 7.18
C VAL A 182 4.94 -3.20 5.76
N PHE A 183 5.92 -2.33 5.54
CA PHE A 183 6.23 -1.79 4.22
C PHE A 183 7.23 -2.64 3.44
N GLY A 184 8.26 -3.18 4.11
CA GLY A 184 9.31 -3.97 3.48
C GLY A 184 8.87 -5.39 3.15
N VAL A 185 8.55 -6.22 4.14
CA VAL A 185 8.23 -7.64 3.97
C VAL A 185 6.81 -7.84 3.46
N LEU A 186 5.80 -7.29 4.14
CA LEU A 186 4.41 -7.44 3.73
C LEU A 186 4.08 -6.58 2.49
N GLY A 187 4.89 -5.57 2.19
CA GLY A 187 4.79 -4.71 1.01
C GLY A 187 3.48 -3.93 0.97
N LEU A 188 2.93 -3.59 2.13
CA LEU A 188 1.71 -2.78 2.23
C LEU A 188 2.03 -1.31 1.99
N ARG A 189 1.14 -0.59 1.29
CA ARG A 189 1.33 0.82 0.93
C ARG A 189 0.03 1.59 1.06
N ASP A 190 0.15 2.90 1.26
CA ASP A 190 -0.99 3.82 1.25
C ASP A 190 -1.22 4.35 -0.17
N GLU A 191 -2.03 3.64 -0.94
CA GLU A 191 -2.36 4.01 -2.32
C GLU A 191 -3.10 5.35 -2.42
N GLU A 192 -3.90 5.71 -1.42
CA GLU A 192 -4.60 7.01 -1.39
C GLU A 192 -3.58 8.17 -1.29
N SER A 193 -2.53 7.98 -0.50
CA SER A 193 -1.46 8.96 -0.36
C SER A 193 -0.56 9.04 -1.61
N GLU A 194 -0.26 7.91 -2.24
CA GLU A 194 0.55 7.85 -3.46
C GLU A 194 -0.24 8.39 -4.66
N SER A 195 -1.50 7.99 -4.82
CA SER A 195 -2.38 8.51 -5.87
C SER A 195 -2.59 10.03 -5.72
N GLY A 196 -2.83 10.51 -4.49
CA GLY A 196 -3.02 11.93 -4.23
C GLY A 196 -1.76 12.77 -4.53
N LYS A 197 -0.55 12.24 -4.29
CA LYS A 197 0.71 12.90 -4.67
C LYS A 197 0.89 12.90 -6.19
N ALA A 198 0.66 11.76 -6.83
CA ALA A 198 0.76 11.63 -8.29
C ALA A 198 -0.22 12.58 -8.99
N VAL A 199 -1.49 12.63 -8.55
CA VAL A 199 -2.51 13.55 -9.09
C VAL A 199 -2.07 15.01 -8.91
N LYS A 200 -1.63 15.42 -7.72
CA LYS A 200 -1.13 16.79 -7.51
C LYS A 200 0.09 17.13 -8.37
N THR A 201 0.99 16.17 -8.56
CA THR A 201 2.17 16.36 -9.43
C THR A 201 1.74 16.50 -10.88
N ILE A 202 0.83 15.66 -11.36
CA ILE A 202 0.26 15.72 -12.71
C ILE A 202 -0.48 17.04 -12.89
N ASP A 203 -1.33 17.46 -11.95
CA ASP A 203 -2.03 18.74 -12.00
C ASP A 203 -1.05 19.91 -12.11
N GLY A 204 0.02 19.90 -11.31
CA GLY A 204 1.06 20.93 -11.36
C GLY A 204 1.81 20.96 -12.70
N LEU A 205 2.18 19.80 -13.24
CA LEU A 205 2.79 19.71 -14.58
C LEU A 205 1.83 20.17 -15.67
N MET A 206 0.56 19.78 -15.60
CA MET A 206 -0.46 20.22 -16.55
C MET A 206 -0.68 21.73 -16.52
N GLN A 207 -0.70 22.35 -15.33
CA GLN A 207 -0.78 23.80 -15.23
C GLN A 207 0.40 24.48 -15.93
N MET A 208 1.64 24.01 -15.73
CA MET A 208 2.82 24.54 -16.42
C MET A 208 2.69 24.41 -17.94
N VAL A 209 2.27 23.26 -18.45
CA VAL A 209 2.12 23.02 -19.88
C VAL A 209 0.99 23.90 -20.48
N LEU A 210 -0.13 24.04 -19.78
CA LEU A 210 -1.24 24.89 -20.21
C LEU A 210 -0.86 26.37 -20.18
N GLU A 211 -0.06 26.83 -19.22
CA GLU A 211 0.49 28.19 -19.20
C GLU A 211 1.43 28.44 -20.39
N GLN A 212 2.32 27.50 -20.72
CA GLN A 212 3.18 27.60 -21.91
C GLN A 212 2.34 27.70 -23.19
N ARG A 213 1.29 26.85 -23.31
CA ARG A 213 0.38 26.93 -24.46
C ARG A 213 -0.35 28.27 -24.52
N LYS A 214 -0.79 28.81 -23.40
CA LYS A 214 -1.41 30.13 -23.31
C LYS A 214 -0.46 31.24 -23.72
N ALA A 215 0.79 31.17 -23.30
CA ALA A 215 1.83 32.13 -23.68
C ALA A 215 2.11 32.06 -25.20
N ALA A 216 2.21 30.87 -25.79
CA ALA A 216 2.36 30.69 -27.23
C ALA A 216 1.19 31.30 -28.00
N LYS A 217 -0.06 31.08 -27.57
CA LYS A 217 -1.25 31.72 -28.17
C LYS A 217 -1.18 33.24 -28.07
N ALA A 218 -0.77 33.80 -26.96
CA ALA A 218 -0.62 35.22 -26.76
C ALA A 218 0.46 35.84 -27.70
N ALA A 219 1.54 35.10 -27.92
CA ALA A 219 2.59 35.45 -28.85
C ALA A 219 2.24 35.20 -30.32
N LYS A 220 1.02 34.66 -30.62
CA LYS A 220 0.57 34.24 -31.95
C LYS A 220 1.42 33.11 -32.55
N ASP A 221 2.16 32.36 -31.73
CA ASP A 221 2.88 31.14 -32.12
C ASP A 221 1.90 29.93 -32.12
N TRP A 222 1.16 29.83 -33.17
CA TRP A 222 0.16 28.77 -33.36
C TRP A 222 0.83 27.39 -33.48
N THR A 223 2.03 27.34 -34.08
CA THR A 223 2.79 26.11 -34.28
C THR A 223 3.11 25.43 -32.96
N THR A 224 3.65 26.19 -32.01
CA THR A 224 3.96 25.67 -30.65
C THR A 224 2.67 25.31 -29.88
N SER A 225 1.62 26.14 -30.00
CA SER A 225 0.34 25.85 -29.35
C SER A 225 -0.32 24.55 -29.83
N ASP A 226 -0.27 24.29 -31.17
CA ASP A 226 -0.85 23.08 -31.73
C ASP A 226 -0.01 21.85 -31.42
N ARG A 227 1.33 21.97 -31.47
CA ARG A 227 2.23 20.89 -31.07
C ARG A 227 1.95 20.43 -29.62
N ILE A 228 1.83 21.36 -28.67
CA ILE A 228 1.52 21.03 -27.29
C ILE A 228 0.20 20.26 -27.20
N ARG A 229 -0.81 20.65 -27.94
CA ARG A 229 -2.10 19.95 -27.97
C ARG A 229 -1.98 18.53 -28.52
N ASP A 230 -1.23 18.36 -29.60
CA ASP A 230 -1.07 17.07 -30.25
C ASP A 230 -0.20 16.13 -29.43
N ASP A 231 0.84 16.64 -28.76
CA ASP A 231 1.67 15.89 -27.81
C ASP A 231 0.83 15.41 -26.61
N LEU A 232 -0.02 16.25 -26.02
CA LEU A 232 -0.93 15.87 -24.94
C LEU A 232 -1.94 14.81 -25.40
N LYS A 233 -2.49 14.96 -26.60
CA LYS A 233 -3.42 13.98 -27.19
C LYS A 233 -2.74 12.63 -27.41
N ALA A 234 -1.48 12.60 -27.81
CA ALA A 234 -0.70 11.36 -27.97
C ALA A 234 -0.48 10.63 -26.63
N LEU A 235 -0.53 11.36 -25.52
CA LEU A 235 -0.46 10.81 -24.15
C LEU A 235 -1.84 10.45 -23.57
N GLY A 236 -2.94 10.53 -24.36
CA GLY A 236 -4.30 10.25 -23.89
C GLY A 236 -4.90 11.40 -23.06
N ILE A 237 -4.36 12.63 -23.19
CA ILE A 237 -4.87 13.80 -22.47
C ILE A 237 -5.64 14.68 -23.45
N GLN A 238 -6.93 14.85 -23.19
CA GLN A 238 -7.77 15.81 -23.96
C GLN A 238 -7.82 17.15 -23.24
N ILE A 239 -7.68 18.23 -24.02
CA ILE A 239 -7.82 19.60 -23.55
C ILE A 239 -9.01 20.28 -24.21
N LYS A 240 -9.80 21.00 -23.42
CA LYS A 240 -10.94 21.81 -23.88
C LYS A 240 -10.74 23.25 -23.45
N ASP A 241 -10.74 24.16 -24.44
CA ASP A 241 -10.69 25.60 -24.16
C ASP A 241 -12.10 26.10 -23.83
N GLY A 242 -12.30 26.59 -22.61
CA GLY A 242 -13.54 27.19 -22.11
C GLY A 242 -13.41 28.70 -21.90
N LYS A 243 -14.53 29.38 -21.57
CA LYS A 243 -14.54 30.83 -21.30
C LYS A 243 -13.75 31.17 -20.03
N ASP A 244 -13.73 30.25 -19.05
CA ASP A 244 -13.08 30.42 -17.73
C ASP A 244 -11.67 29.82 -17.66
N GLY A 245 -11.18 29.22 -18.76
CA GLY A 245 -9.85 28.60 -18.82
C GLY A 245 -9.80 27.36 -19.70
N THR A 246 -8.66 26.67 -19.71
CA THR A 246 -8.49 25.40 -20.40
C THR A 246 -8.63 24.26 -19.39
N GLU A 247 -9.59 23.38 -19.59
CA GLU A 247 -9.80 22.14 -18.82
C GLU A 247 -9.11 20.97 -19.52
N TRP A 248 -8.72 19.97 -18.76
CA TRP A 248 -8.11 18.75 -19.28
C TRP A 248 -8.72 17.50 -18.65
N THR A 249 -8.74 16.39 -19.40
CA THR A 249 -9.24 15.09 -18.97
C THR A 249 -8.32 13.98 -19.49
N LEU A 250 -8.15 12.92 -18.71
CA LEU A 250 -7.53 11.66 -19.17
C LEU A 250 -8.59 10.79 -19.83
N GLU A 251 -8.26 10.20 -20.98
CA GLU A 251 -9.06 9.16 -21.64
C GLU A 251 -8.87 7.79 -21.02
#